data_89666b1a463ad4153b02b65f1f8bcf56
#
_entry.id   89666b1a463ad4153b02b65f1f8bcf56
#
_cell.length_a   1.000
_cell.length_b   1.000
_cell.length_c   1.000
_cell.angle_alpha   90.00
_cell.angle_beta   90.00
_cell.angle_gamma   90.00
#
_symmetry.space_group_name_H-M   'P 1'
#
loop_
_entity.id
_entity.type
_entity.pdbx_description
1 polymer ?
#
loop_
_entity_poly.entity_id
_entity_poly.type
_entity_poly.pdbx_seq_one_letter_code
_entity_poly.pdbx_strand_id
1 'polypeptide(L)'
;MGLTVACLRIVVLVSTLALGAPSQAQSPPSTQASDPRAMGWMQGFPPPADKTIRFTDPDYFSFPKLRWTVCHFRELMPTAGVDRGPGAASALPQAPEPGIDALRFTPLGGQASMSWGEAFDANHTDGLLVLHHGRVVYERYAGCLGPHTLHGAMSLTKSITGLLGEVLVAEGALDENARVGTLIPQLQDSAFGDASVRQVLDMTTTLQFSEDYADPNAEVWQHAQAGSTLPPPAGYTGPRSYYESLQQIRKGGEHGQVFGYKTPNADALGWLLARTTGKPLNELLAERIWRRIGAEREAFYTVDAIGTPFAGGGFNVTLRDLARLGQLILQQGEWQGVQLLPSAAIERIQRGGERAPFARAGYAQLPGWSYRAMWWHSGDAHGAFSARGVHGQTLWIDPVADVVIARLASHPVAANAANDPTSLPAWRAVTKHLMAQDQTPLLGGQWVIEDVAGAGVIDRTRAFLRFLADGRLVGHATCNGLRGHHTSGARGRLRLRLTGITRKRCAPALMHQEERLLALLPRVTRYRIDDSGALWLYTAAGKTLTARR
;
A
#
# COMPACT_ATOMS: atom_id res chain seq x y z
N MET A 1 39.19 91.59 0.84
CA MET A 1 39.56 90.21 0.71
C MET A 1 38.87 89.47 1.86
N GLY A 2 37.71 88.88 1.59
CA GLY A 2 36.93 88.18 2.57
C GLY A 2 36.37 86.91 1.93
N LEU A 3 36.82 85.76 2.41
CA LEU A 3 36.26 84.46 1.98
C LEU A 3 35.00 84.16 2.76
N THR A 4 33.89 83.96 2.07
CA THR A 4 32.61 83.49 2.63
C THR A 4 32.59 81.97 2.51
N VAL A 5 32.54 81.28 3.66
CA VAL A 5 32.39 79.84 3.76
C VAL A 5 30.87 79.54 3.76
N ALA A 6 30.41 78.81 2.69
CA ALA A 6 29.05 78.30 2.62
C ALA A 6 28.97 76.95 3.31
N CYS A 7 28.15 76.86 4.38
CA CYS A 7 27.78 75.61 5.06
C CYS A 7 26.73 74.85 4.25
N LEU A 8 27.07 73.70 3.68
CA LEU A 8 26.17 72.76 3.04
C LEU A 8 25.52 71.85 4.12
N ARG A 9 24.23 72.04 4.37
CA ARG A 9 23.44 71.16 5.25
C ARG A 9 23.06 69.88 4.44
N ILE A 10 23.66 68.74 4.79
CA ILE A 10 23.24 67.44 4.28
C ILE A 10 22.00 67.01 5.06
N VAL A 11 20.86 66.93 4.39
CA VAL A 11 19.62 66.30 4.90
C VAL A 11 19.73 64.81 4.64
N VAL A 12 19.96 64.00 5.70
CA VAL A 12 19.94 62.54 5.64
C VAL A 12 18.46 62.13 5.69
N LEU A 13 17.89 61.71 4.56
CA LEU A 13 16.62 61.01 4.51
C LEU A 13 16.85 59.57 5.06
N VAL A 14 16.37 59.31 6.25
CA VAL A 14 16.26 57.94 6.78
C VAL A 14 15.04 57.30 6.17
N SER A 15 15.27 56.48 5.13
CA SER A 15 14.23 55.61 4.57
C SER A 15 14.01 54.45 5.54
N THR A 16 12.93 54.48 6.30
CA THR A 16 12.45 53.34 7.07
C THR A 16 12.00 52.23 6.11
N LEU A 17 12.87 51.25 5.88
CA LEU A 17 12.46 49.98 5.30
C LEU A 17 11.45 49.32 6.26
N ALA A 18 10.18 49.35 5.92
CA ALA A 18 9.19 48.51 6.56
C ALA A 18 9.56 47.03 6.24
N LEU A 19 10.15 46.36 7.21
CA LEU A 19 10.28 44.90 7.19
C LEU A 19 8.87 44.34 7.11
N GLY A 20 8.46 43.92 5.92
CA GLY A 20 7.21 43.15 5.72
C GLY A 20 7.25 41.94 6.66
N ALA A 21 6.26 41.84 7.53
CA ALA A 21 6.05 40.64 8.35
C ALA A 21 6.03 39.42 7.41
N PRO A 22 6.67 38.29 7.80
CA PRO A 22 6.61 37.08 7.01
C PRO A 22 5.13 36.72 6.83
N SER A 23 4.69 36.60 5.57
CA SER A 23 3.37 36.11 5.23
C SER A 23 3.21 34.77 5.93
N GLN A 24 2.35 34.69 6.94
CA GLN A 24 1.95 33.42 7.53
C GLN A 24 1.32 32.61 6.40
N ALA A 25 2.00 31.55 5.98
CA ALA A 25 1.44 30.60 5.04
C ALA A 25 0.10 30.12 5.63
N GLN A 26 -1.01 30.51 5.03
CA GLN A 26 -2.33 30.11 5.48
C GLN A 26 -2.40 28.59 5.42
N SER A 27 -2.82 27.98 6.53
CA SER A 27 -3.08 26.53 6.55
C SER A 27 -4.07 26.18 5.43
N PRO A 28 -3.84 25.07 4.73
CA PRO A 28 -4.75 24.64 3.66
C PRO A 28 -6.18 24.50 4.21
N PRO A 29 -7.22 24.80 3.40
CA PRO A 29 -8.61 24.63 3.80
C PRO A 29 -8.88 23.21 4.30
N SER A 30 -9.79 23.05 5.27
CA SER A 30 -10.22 21.75 5.77
C SER A 30 -10.78 20.86 4.65
N THR A 31 -10.89 19.56 4.91
CA THR A 31 -11.45 18.58 3.97
C THR A 31 -12.85 18.98 3.50
N GLN A 32 -13.70 19.49 4.40
CA GLN A 32 -15.05 19.96 4.04
C GLN A 32 -15.01 21.26 3.23
N ALA A 33 -14.19 22.23 3.64
CA ALA A 33 -14.09 23.52 2.94
C ALA A 33 -13.47 23.39 1.54
N SER A 34 -12.64 22.39 1.31
CA SER A 34 -12.01 22.08 0.03
C SER A 34 -12.73 21.01 -0.79
N ASP A 35 -13.90 20.55 -0.33
CA ASP A 35 -14.72 19.59 -1.11
C ASP A 35 -15.05 20.21 -2.49
N PRO A 36 -14.87 19.45 -3.60
CA PRO A 36 -15.07 19.97 -4.95
C PRO A 36 -16.46 20.53 -5.19
N ARG A 37 -17.49 19.95 -4.56
CA ARG A 37 -18.87 20.43 -4.68
C ARG A 37 -19.08 21.71 -3.88
N ALA A 38 -18.54 21.79 -2.66
CA ALA A 38 -18.59 22.98 -1.83
C ALA A 38 -17.85 24.16 -2.48
N MET A 39 -16.77 23.90 -3.19
CA MET A 39 -16.01 24.89 -3.94
C MET A 39 -16.65 25.27 -5.29
N GLY A 40 -17.63 24.51 -5.76
CA GLY A 40 -18.33 24.76 -7.02
C GLY A 40 -17.50 24.47 -8.27
N TRP A 41 -16.44 23.61 -8.17
CA TRP A 41 -15.63 23.28 -9.35
C TRP A 41 -16.43 22.57 -10.42
N MET A 42 -16.32 23.05 -11.67
CA MET A 42 -16.95 22.50 -12.88
C MET A 42 -18.49 22.37 -12.80
N GLN A 43 -19.16 23.20 -12.00
CA GLN A 43 -20.62 23.20 -11.86
C GLN A 43 -21.25 24.36 -12.62
N GLY A 44 -22.39 24.06 -13.27
CA GLY A 44 -23.13 25.02 -14.09
C GLY A 44 -22.98 24.76 -15.59
N PHE A 45 -23.84 25.42 -16.42
CA PHE A 45 -23.91 25.21 -17.87
C PHE A 45 -23.97 26.57 -18.60
N PRO A 46 -22.80 27.21 -18.84
CA PRO A 46 -21.44 26.80 -18.56
C PRO A 46 -21.05 27.02 -17.08
N PRO A 47 -20.00 26.33 -16.58
CA PRO A 47 -19.41 26.70 -15.30
C PRO A 47 -18.86 28.11 -15.32
N PRO A 48 -18.88 28.86 -14.19
CA PRO A 48 -18.19 30.14 -14.09
C PRO A 48 -16.71 30.03 -14.44
N ALA A 49 -16.15 31.07 -15.07
CA ALA A 49 -14.77 31.04 -15.56
C ALA A 49 -13.74 30.77 -14.45
N ASP A 50 -13.96 31.33 -13.25
CA ASP A 50 -13.12 31.12 -12.06
C ASP A 50 -13.33 29.74 -11.39
N LYS A 51 -14.34 28.96 -11.79
CA LYS A 51 -14.67 27.61 -11.34
C LYS A 51 -14.38 26.53 -12.38
N THR A 52 -13.87 26.92 -13.54
CA THR A 52 -13.49 25.99 -14.60
C THR A 52 -12.07 25.48 -14.38
N ILE A 53 -11.86 24.16 -14.57
CA ILE A 53 -10.56 23.50 -14.52
C ILE A 53 -10.25 22.96 -15.91
N ARG A 54 -9.09 23.33 -16.45
CA ARG A 54 -8.60 22.88 -17.76
C ARG A 54 -7.22 22.29 -17.60
N PHE A 55 -6.85 21.33 -18.45
CA PHE A 55 -5.49 20.80 -18.52
C PHE A 55 -4.42 21.89 -18.74
N THR A 56 -4.76 22.95 -19.49
CA THR A 56 -3.86 24.08 -19.78
C THR A 56 -3.68 25.05 -18.60
N ASP A 57 -4.47 24.93 -17.54
CA ASP A 57 -4.30 25.76 -16.35
C ASP A 57 -3.03 25.30 -15.59
N PRO A 58 -2.09 26.19 -15.23
CA PRO A 58 -0.84 25.77 -14.58
C PRO A 58 -1.05 25.15 -13.20
N ASP A 59 -2.21 25.36 -12.59
CA ASP A 59 -2.59 24.91 -11.26
C ASP A 59 -3.67 23.81 -11.24
N TYR A 60 -3.98 23.22 -12.42
CA TYR A 60 -5.02 22.20 -12.51
C TYR A 60 -4.79 21.01 -11.57
N PHE A 61 -3.53 20.71 -11.28
CA PHE A 61 -3.09 19.63 -10.39
C PHE A 61 -2.61 20.16 -9.03
N SER A 62 -2.89 21.40 -8.68
CA SER A 62 -2.57 22.00 -7.39
C SER A 62 -3.78 22.00 -6.46
N PHE A 63 -3.55 21.88 -5.14
CA PHE A 63 -4.62 21.99 -4.16
C PHE A 63 -5.16 23.44 -4.13
N PRO A 64 -6.49 23.68 -4.08
CA PRO A 64 -7.57 22.71 -3.88
C PRO A 64 -8.16 22.09 -5.15
N LYS A 65 -7.81 22.56 -6.38
CA LYS A 65 -8.30 22.00 -7.65
C LYS A 65 -7.98 20.52 -7.80
N LEU A 66 -6.83 20.08 -7.25
CA LEU A 66 -6.40 18.69 -7.16
C LEU A 66 -7.53 17.77 -6.71
N ARG A 67 -8.36 18.17 -5.74
CA ARG A 67 -9.45 17.36 -5.19
C ARG A 67 -10.55 17.02 -6.19
N TRP A 68 -10.71 17.84 -7.23
CA TRP A 68 -11.55 17.52 -8.37
C TRP A 68 -10.78 16.72 -9.41
N THR A 69 -9.58 17.18 -9.74
CA THR A 69 -8.75 16.67 -10.84
C THR A 69 -8.45 15.17 -10.71
N VAL A 70 -8.18 14.68 -9.50
CA VAL A 70 -7.82 13.28 -9.27
C VAL A 70 -8.89 12.27 -9.67
N CYS A 71 -10.15 12.70 -9.81
CA CYS A 71 -11.25 11.88 -10.32
C CYS A 71 -11.56 12.12 -11.81
N HIS A 72 -10.91 13.09 -12.47
CA HIS A 72 -11.32 13.59 -13.79
C HIS A 72 -10.17 13.65 -14.81
N PHE A 73 -9.14 12.81 -14.63
CA PHE A 73 -8.02 12.78 -15.58
C PHE A 73 -8.45 12.44 -17.01
N ARG A 74 -9.49 11.60 -17.15
CA ARG A 74 -10.00 11.18 -18.48
C ARG A 74 -10.60 12.35 -19.27
N GLU A 75 -11.09 13.37 -18.60
CA GLU A 75 -11.63 14.60 -19.21
C GLU A 75 -10.53 15.62 -19.53
N LEU A 76 -9.34 15.46 -18.97
CA LEU A 76 -8.25 16.42 -19.06
C LEU A 76 -7.15 15.99 -20.05
N MET A 77 -6.87 14.69 -20.18
CA MET A 77 -5.75 14.20 -20.96
C MET A 77 -6.01 12.85 -21.62
N PRO A 78 -5.21 12.45 -22.64
CA PRO A 78 -5.33 11.15 -23.30
C PRO A 78 -5.14 9.98 -22.33
N THR A 79 -5.91 8.90 -22.53
CA THR A 79 -5.90 7.72 -21.68
C THR A 79 -5.98 6.43 -22.48
N ALA A 80 -5.42 5.32 -21.96
CA ALA A 80 -5.56 3.98 -22.48
C ALA A 80 -6.27 3.10 -21.44
N GLY A 81 -7.34 2.42 -21.85
CA GLY A 81 -8.17 1.58 -20.98
C GLY A 81 -7.47 0.30 -20.52
N VAL A 82 -7.79 -0.13 -19.31
CA VAL A 82 -7.46 -1.46 -18.78
C VAL A 82 -8.78 -2.24 -18.74
N ASP A 83 -9.02 -3.00 -19.77
CA ASP A 83 -10.28 -3.72 -19.96
C ASP A 83 -10.54 -4.75 -18.84
N ARG A 84 -11.75 -4.69 -18.28
CA ARG A 84 -12.20 -5.63 -17.24
C ARG A 84 -12.77 -6.94 -17.78
N GLY A 85 -12.97 -7.04 -19.08
CA GLY A 85 -13.67 -8.13 -19.72
C GLY A 85 -15.20 -8.13 -19.47
N PRO A 86 -15.92 -9.05 -20.11
CA PRO A 86 -17.39 -9.12 -20.05
C PRO A 86 -17.92 -9.83 -18.79
N GLY A 87 -17.06 -10.44 -17.97
CA GLY A 87 -17.46 -11.23 -16.81
C GLY A 87 -18.16 -10.41 -15.72
N ALA A 88 -18.89 -11.10 -14.83
CA ALA A 88 -19.43 -10.47 -13.62
C ALA A 88 -18.31 -9.99 -12.69
N ALA A 89 -18.58 -8.91 -11.95
CA ALA A 89 -17.65 -8.47 -10.91
C ALA A 89 -17.56 -9.50 -9.78
N SER A 90 -16.35 -9.75 -9.31
CA SER A 90 -16.14 -10.59 -8.14
C SER A 90 -16.71 -9.93 -6.88
N ALA A 91 -17.48 -10.68 -6.11
CA ALA A 91 -18.06 -10.18 -4.87
C ALA A 91 -16.97 -9.75 -3.86
N LEU A 92 -17.23 -8.65 -3.16
CA LEU A 92 -16.53 -8.26 -1.94
C LEU A 92 -17.55 -8.42 -0.77
N PRO A 93 -17.53 -9.57 -0.07
CA PRO A 93 -18.49 -9.83 1.00
C PRO A 93 -18.38 -8.78 2.09
N GLN A 94 -19.53 -8.29 2.57
CA GLN A 94 -19.59 -7.28 3.62
C GLN A 94 -19.55 -7.92 5.00
N ALA A 95 -18.79 -7.34 5.91
CA ALA A 95 -18.76 -7.68 7.34
C ALA A 95 -18.37 -6.42 8.14
N PRO A 96 -19.21 -5.35 8.09
CA PRO A 96 -18.85 -4.07 8.67
C PRO A 96 -18.52 -4.20 10.16
N GLU A 97 -17.40 -3.64 10.57
CA GLU A 97 -16.96 -3.58 11.97
C GLU A 97 -17.31 -2.21 12.55
N PRO A 98 -18.36 -2.13 13.38
CA PRO A 98 -18.76 -0.88 14.00
C PRO A 98 -17.69 -0.39 14.97
N GLY A 99 -17.45 0.91 14.98
CA GLY A 99 -16.49 1.53 15.90
C GLY A 99 -15.09 1.76 15.35
N ILE A 100 -14.79 1.35 14.12
CA ILE A 100 -13.48 1.65 13.51
C ILE A 100 -13.20 3.16 13.49
N ASP A 101 -14.18 4.02 13.16
CA ASP A 101 -14.01 5.48 13.20
C ASP A 101 -13.61 6.01 14.58
N ALA A 102 -14.00 5.34 15.65
CA ALA A 102 -13.69 5.71 17.03
C ALA A 102 -12.36 5.12 17.53
N LEU A 103 -11.68 4.26 16.77
CA LEU A 103 -10.38 3.69 17.16
C LEU A 103 -9.36 4.79 17.36
N ARG A 104 -8.77 4.83 18.54
CA ARG A 104 -7.80 5.86 18.91
C ARG A 104 -6.37 5.37 18.78
N PHE A 105 -5.51 6.26 18.33
CA PHE A 105 -4.06 6.05 18.25
C PHE A 105 -3.33 7.37 18.51
N THR A 106 -2.03 7.30 18.76
CA THR A 106 -1.18 8.49 18.87
C THR A 106 -0.37 8.65 17.58
N PRO A 107 -0.47 9.78 16.87
CA PRO A 107 0.37 10.08 15.72
C PRO A 107 1.87 10.02 16.06
N LEU A 108 2.72 9.68 15.08
CA LEU A 108 4.18 9.70 15.27
C LEU A 108 4.65 11.12 15.61
N GLY A 109 5.46 11.24 16.66
CA GLY A 109 5.93 12.52 17.15
C GLY A 109 4.89 13.39 17.83
N GLY A 110 3.62 12.94 17.89
CA GLY A 110 2.53 13.62 18.57
C GLY A 110 2.34 13.15 20.01
N GLN A 111 1.69 13.98 20.82
CA GLN A 111 1.30 13.62 22.20
C GLN A 111 -0.20 13.42 22.35
N ALA A 112 -1.00 14.12 21.57
CA ALA A 112 -2.45 14.00 21.58
C ALA A 112 -2.93 12.76 20.81
N SER A 113 -3.91 12.05 21.38
CA SER A 113 -4.57 10.93 20.72
C SER A 113 -5.51 11.43 19.62
N MET A 114 -5.53 10.73 18.49
CA MET A 114 -6.40 10.97 17.33
C MET A 114 -7.25 9.73 17.07
N SER A 115 -8.49 9.91 16.57
CA SER A 115 -9.32 8.80 16.11
C SER A 115 -9.04 8.48 14.63
N TRP A 116 -9.45 7.29 14.20
CA TRP A 116 -9.42 6.88 12.80
C TRP A 116 -10.22 7.83 11.90
N GLY A 117 -11.42 8.24 12.35
CA GLY A 117 -12.26 9.19 11.61
C GLY A 117 -11.62 10.58 11.50
N GLU A 118 -10.98 11.08 12.57
CA GLU A 118 -10.20 12.33 12.53
C GLU A 118 -9.01 12.24 11.55
N ALA A 119 -8.33 11.08 11.52
CA ALA A 119 -7.23 10.86 10.57
C ALA A 119 -7.70 10.80 9.12
N PHE A 120 -8.89 10.24 8.86
CA PHE A 120 -9.51 10.27 7.54
C PHE A 120 -9.63 11.70 7.01
N ASP A 121 -10.17 12.60 7.84
CA ASP A 121 -10.39 13.99 7.47
C ASP A 121 -9.06 14.78 7.43
N ALA A 122 -8.17 14.62 8.40
CA ALA A 122 -6.87 15.30 8.45
C ALA A 122 -5.97 15.00 7.24
N ASN A 123 -6.09 13.79 6.67
CA ASN A 123 -5.32 13.36 5.51
C ASN A 123 -6.01 13.67 4.17
N HIS A 124 -7.09 14.43 4.13
CA HIS A 124 -7.88 14.71 2.91
C HIS A 124 -8.17 13.41 2.12
N THR A 125 -8.58 12.38 2.85
CA THR A 125 -8.91 11.08 2.27
C THR A 125 -10.21 11.19 1.47
N ASP A 126 -10.18 10.72 0.22
CA ASP A 126 -11.35 10.70 -0.65
C ASP A 126 -12.03 9.32 -0.61
N GLY A 127 -11.27 8.25 -0.34
CA GLY A 127 -11.82 6.92 -0.14
C GLY A 127 -10.90 6.04 0.70
N LEU A 128 -11.49 5.25 1.58
CA LEU A 128 -10.78 4.31 2.45
C LEU A 128 -11.59 3.04 2.60
N LEU A 129 -10.97 1.90 2.27
CA LEU A 129 -11.57 0.58 2.38
C LEU A 129 -10.61 -0.36 3.10
N VAL A 130 -11.14 -1.13 4.05
CA VAL A 130 -10.38 -2.16 4.77
C VAL A 130 -11.00 -3.52 4.51
N LEU A 131 -10.19 -4.45 4.01
CA LEU A 131 -10.52 -5.87 3.97
C LEU A 131 -9.87 -6.58 5.16
N HIS A 132 -10.64 -7.48 5.78
CA HIS A 132 -10.14 -8.43 6.76
C HIS A 132 -10.69 -9.82 6.42
N HIS A 133 -9.82 -10.81 6.25
CA HIS A 133 -10.19 -12.14 5.76
C HIS A 133 -10.97 -12.10 4.41
N GLY A 134 -10.61 -11.17 3.53
CA GLY A 134 -11.28 -10.98 2.24
C GLY A 134 -12.68 -10.35 2.32
N ARG A 135 -13.10 -9.85 3.49
CA ARG A 135 -14.41 -9.21 3.71
C ARG A 135 -14.24 -7.72 3.96
N VAL A 136 -15.15 -6.90 3.46
CA VAL A 136 -15.14 -5.46 3.69
C VAL A 136 -15.61 -5.18 5.12
N VAL A 137 -14.70 -4.75 5.98
CA VAL A 137 -15.00 -4.37 7.37
C VAL A 137 -15.18 -2.87 7.55
N TYR A 138 -14.66 -2.07 6.61
CA TYR A 138 -14.81 -0.62 6.59
C TYR A 138 -14.77 -0.10 5.14
N GLU A 139 -15.66 0.84 4.81
CA GLU A 139 -15.70 1.51 3.51
C GLU A 139 -16.31 2.91 3.69
N ARG A 140 -15.54 3.95 3.32
CA ARG A 140 -15.97 5.36 3.41
C ARG A 140 -15.48 6.15 2.20
N TYR A 141 -16.31 7.10 1.74
CA TYR A 141 -16.04 7.97 0.60
C TYR A 141 -16.24 9.44 0.97
N ALA A 142 -15.49 10.33 0.31
CA ALA A 142 -15.59 11.79 0.42
C ALA A 142 -15.07 12.47 -0.87
N GLY A 143 -15.12 13.78 -0.93
CA GLY A 143 -14.60 14.57 -2.04
C GLY A 143 -15.28 14.22 -3.37
N CYS A 144 -14.46 13.98 -4.40
CA CYS A 144 -14.95 13.56 -5.72
C CYS A 144 -15.27 12.07 -5.84
N LEU A 145 -14.82 11.25 -4.86
CA LEU A 145 -14.85 9.81 -4.98
C LEU A 145 -16.20 9.22 -4.55
N GLY A 146 -16.66 8.24 -5.31
CA GLY A 146 -17.79 7.36 -4.99
C GLY A 146 -17.46 5.92 -5.34
N PRO A 147 -18.36 4.95 -5.07
CA PRO A 147 -18.08 3.53 -5.24
C PRO A 147 -17.64 3.14 -6.65
N HIS A 148 -18.05 3.90 -7.65
CA HIS A 148 -17.80 3.63 -9.07
C HIS A 148 -16.92 4.67 -9.75
N THR A 149 -16.44 5.66 -9.03
CA THR A 149 -15.59 6.71 -9.55
C THR A 149 -14.14 6.23 -9.60
N LEU A 150 -13.47 6.49 -10.72
CA LEU A 150 -12.04 6.25 -10.87
C LEU A 150 -11.25 7.40 -10.25
N HIS A 151 -10.15 7.09 -9.63
CA HIS A 151 -9.27 8.07 -8.99
C HIS A 151 -7.83 7.79 -9.35
N GLY A 152 -7.02 8.80 -9.54
CA GLY A 152 -5.61 8.67 -9.82
C GLY A 152 -4.85 7.98 -8.68
N ALA A 153 -4.21 6.87 -8.98
CA ALA A 153 -3.39 6.11 -8.03
C ALA A 153 -1.99 6.70 -7.83
N MET A 154 -1.61 7.67 -8.66
CA MET A 154 -0.29 8.31 -8.64
C MET A 154 0.83 7.25 -8.64
N SER A 155 1.90 7.47 -7.89
CA SER A 155 3.05 6.57 -7.85
C SER A 155 2.77 5.16 -7.29
N LEU A 156 1.59 4.88 -6.74
CA LEU A 156 1.14 3.51 -6.46
C LEU A 156 1.19 2.65 -7.75
N THR A 157 1.01 3.27 -8.91
CA THR A 157 1.19 2.69 -10.24
C THR A 157 2.52 1.93 -10.39
N LYS A 158 3.61 2.47 -9.84
CA LYS A 158 4.94 1.85 -9.89
C LYS A 158 4.95 0.44 -9.31
N SER A 159 4.25 0.26 -8.20
CA SER A 159 4.16 -1.06 -7.54
C SER A 159 3.40 -2.08 -8.40
N ILE A 160 2.42 -1.63 -9.19
CA ILE A 160 1.70 -2.48 -10.14
C ILE A 160 2.63 -2.86 -11.31
N THR A 161 3.40 -1.89 -11.82
CA THR A 161 4.42 -2.14 -12.84
C THR A 161 5.50 -3.10 -12.32
N GLY A 162 5.95 -2.93 -11.09
CA GLY A 162 6.89 -3.83 -10.41
C GLY A 162 6.35 -5.24 -10.21
N LEU A 163 5.06 -5.37 -9.85
CA LEU A 163 4.38 -6.67 -9.74
C LEU A 163 4.41 -7.41 -11.08
N LEU A 164 4.04 -6.75 -12.17
CA LEU A 164 4.10 -7.34 -13.51
C LEU A 164 5.53 -7.71 -13.91
N GLY A 165 6.53 -6.91 -13.52
CA GLY A 165 7.94 -7.23 -13.68
C GLY A 165 8.35 -8.50 -12.95
N GLU A 166 7.98 -8.65 -11.68
CA GLU A 166 8.28 -9.86 -10.90
C GLU A 166 7.54 -11.09 -11.44
N VAL A 167 6.34 -10.92 -12.00
CA VAL A 167 5.63 -12.01 -12.68
C VAL A 167 6.45 -12.51 -13.86
N LEU A 168 6.92 -11.63 -14.74
CA LEU A 168 7.74 -12.03 -15.90
C LEU A 168 9.10 -12.62 -15.50
N VAL A 169 9.71 -12.12 -14.41
CA VAL A 169 10.94 -12.71 -13.85
C VAL A 169 10.66 -14.12 -13.32
N ALA A 170 9.59 -14.32 -12.57
CA ALA A 170 9.22 -15.63 -12.02
C ALA A 170 8.85 -16.64 -13.11
N GLU A 171 8.31 -16.19 -14.24
CA GLU A 171 8.02 -17.01 -15.44
C GLU A 171 9.26 -17.29 -16.29
N GLY A 172 10.42 -16.66 -15.99
CA GLY A 172 11.63 -16.75 -16.80
C GLY A 172 11.57 -16.00 -18.14
N ALA A 173 10.56 -15.17 -18.34
CA ALA A 173 10.39 -14.36 -19.55
C ALA A 173 11.25 -13.08 -19.53
N LEU A 174 11.63 -12.61 -18.33
CA LEU A 174 12.51 -11.45 -18.14
C LEU A 174 13.67 -11.84 -17.22
N ASP A 175 14.91 -11.77 -17.74
CA ASP A 175 16.11 -12.00 -16.93
C ASP A 175 16.41 -10.75 -16.07
N GLU A 176 16.30 -10.89 -14.76
CA GLU A 176 16.57 -9.81 -13.82
C GLU A 176 18.02 -9.31 -13.80
N ASN A 177 18.96 -10.13 -14.28
CA ASN A 177 20.39 -9.81 -14.35
C ASN A 177 20.79 -9.20 -15.70
N ALA A 178 19.93 -9.28 -16.71
CA ALA A 178 20.21 -8.70 -18.01
C ALA A 178 20.38 -7.18 -17.93
N ARG A 179 21.27 -6.64 -18.76
CA ARG A 179 21.45 -5.18 -18.90
C ARG A 179 20.30 -4.60 -19.69
N VAL A 180 19.76 -3.49 -19.22
CA VAL A 180 18.66 -2.76 -19.88
C VAL A 180 19.04 -2.37 -21.30
N GLY A 181 20.25 -1.85 -21.56
CA GLY A 181 20.73 -1.49 -22.89
C GLY A 181 20.80 -2.66 -23.88
N THR A 182 20.96 -3.90 -23.41
CA THR A 182 20.88 -5.09 -24.24
C THR A 182 19.43 -5.38 -24.68
N LEU A 183 18.46 -5.20 -23.78
CA LEU A 183 17.03 -5.44 -24.04
C LEU A 183 16.37 -4.26 -24.78
N ILE A 184 16.85 -3.03 -24.51
CA ILE A 184 16.40 -1.79 -25.15
C ILE A 184 17.63 -1.04 -25.68
N PRO A 185 18.09 -1.34 -26.91
CA PRO A 185 19.31 -0.70 -27.48
C PRO A 185 19.24 0.82 -27.50
N GLN A 186 18.05 1.41 -27.59
CA GLN A 186 17.84 2.86 -27.55
C GLN A 186 18.28 3.50 -26.21
N LEU A 187 18.37 2.71 -25.14
CA LEU A 187 18.85 3.17 -23.83
C LEU A 187 20.34 2.91 -23.58
N GLN A 188 21.08 2.36 -24.57
CA GLN A 188 22.49 1.97 -24.42
C GLN A 188 23.37 3.11 -23.91
N ASP A 189 23.17 4.32 -24.44
CA ASP A 189 23.98 5.51 -24.12
C ASP A 189 23.35 6.37 -22.98
N SER A 190 22.25 5.93 -22.41
CA SER A 190 21.61 6.58 -21.26
C SER A 190 22.11 6.04 -19.93
N ALA A 191 21.63 6.61 -18.84
CA ALA A 191 21.89 6.10 -17.48
C ALA A 191 21.43 4.65 -17.28
N PHE A 192 20.55 4.14 -18.12
CA PHE A 192 20.02 2.77 -18.01
C PHE A 192 20.86 1.74 -18.76
N GLY A 193 21.79 2.13 -19.64
CA GLY A 193 22.48 1.22 -20.54
C GLY A 193 23.18 0.06 -19.87
N ASP A 194 23.89 0.29 -18.80
CA ASP A 194 24.60 -0.72 -18.01
C ASP A 194 23.86 -1.15 -16.72
N ALA A 195 22.70 -0.57 -16.44
CA ALA A 195 21.86 -1.00 -15.31
C ALA A 195 21.28 -2.39 -15.57
N SER A 196 21.20 -3.23 -14.55
CA SER A 196 20.44 -4.48 -14.63
C SER A 196 18.94 -4.22 -14.44
N VAL A 197 18.10 -5.12 -14.97
CA VAL A 197 16.65 -5.11 -14.74
C VAL A 197 16.33 -5.10 -13.25
N ARG A 198 17.10 -5.83 -12.43
CA ARG A 198 16.95 -5.85 -10.96
C ARG A 198 17.21 -4.50 -10.33
N GLN A 199 18.22 -3.78 -10.77
CA GLN A 199 18.52 -2.44 -10.28
C GLN A 199 17.42 -1.44 -10.63
N VAL A 200 16.79 -1.57 -11.79
CA VAL A 200 15.61 -0.79 -12.16
C VAL A 200 14.41 -1.13 -11.29
N LEU A 201 14.10 -2.42 -11.11
CA LEU A 201 13.01 -2.90 -10.24
C LEU A 201 13.14 -2.42 -8.80
N ASP A 202 14.37 -2.45 -8.25
CA ASP A 202 14.63 -2.11 -6.86
C ASP A 202 15.01 -0.64 -6.66
N MET A 203 14.98 0.18 -7.75
CA MET A 203 15.35 1.59 -7.76
C MET A 203 16.72 1.85 -7.13
N THR A 204 17.70 1.02 -7.45
CA THR A 204 19.10 1.20 -7.05
C THR A 204 19.96 1.73 -8.22
N THR A 205 19.33 2.25 -9.25
CA THR A 205 19.98 2.98 -10.33
C THR A 205 20.44 4.36 -9.85
N THR A 206 21.59 4.83 -10.30
CA THR A 206 22.13 6.15 -9.97
C THR A 206 21.93 7.09 -11.16
N LEU A 207 20.80 7.82 -11.12
CA LEU A 207 20.38 8.73 -12.17
C LEU A 207 20.68 10.18 -11.76
N GLN A 208 21.19 11.00 -12.69
CA GLN A 208 21.17 12.47 -12.54
C GLN A 208 19.73 12.95 -12.78
N PHE A 209 18.94 12.89 -11.73
CA PHE A 209 17.52 13.19 -11.80
C PHE A 209 17.02 13.58 -10.39
N SER A 210 16.38 14.73 -10.25
CA SER A 210 15.74 15.19 -9.03
C SER A 210 14.27 14.80 -9.03
N GLU A 211 13.80 14.21 -7.93
CA GLU A 211 12.41 13.92 -7.64
C GLU A 211 11.86 14.87 -6.55
N ASP A 212 12.50 16.04 -6.39
CA ASP A 212 12.03 17.05 -5.43
C ASP A 212 10.83 17.81 -6.01
N TYR A 213 9.64 17.46 -5.57
CA TYR A 213 8.38 18.10 -5.99
C TYR A 213 8.24 19.55 -5.51
N ALA A 214 9.06 19.99 -4.57
CA ALA A 214 9.06 21.38 -4.10
C ALA A 214 9.95 22.30 -4.95
N ASP A 215 10.90 21.72 -5.69
CA ASP A 215 11.75 22.46 -6.63
C ASP A 215 11.10 22.54 -8.03
N PRO A 216 10.67 23.71 -8.50
CA PRO A 216 10.05 23.86 -9.82
C PRO A 216 11.01 23.55 -11.00
N ASN A 217 12.32 23.46 -10.76
CA ASN A 217 13.32 23.16 -11.77
C ASN A 217 13.75 21.68 -11.76
N ALA A 218 13.20 20.87 -10.86
CA ALA A 218 13.53 19.46 -10.78
C ALA A 218 13.18 18.71 -12.10
N GLU A 219 14.03 17.75 -12.46
CA GLU A 219 13.87 16.99 -13.71
C GLU A 219 12.57 16.18 -13.76
N VAL A 220 11.96 15.89 -12.61
CA VAL A 220 10.62 15.25 -12.54
C VAL A 220 9.56 16.04 -13.32
N TRP A 221 9.64 17.37 -13.33
CA TRP A 221 8.69 18.21 -14.06
C TRP A 221 8.94 18.18 -15.56
N GLN A 222 10.22 18.11 -16.00
CA GLN A 222 10.57 17.93 -17.42
C GLN A 222 10.10 16.57 -17.92
N HIS A 223 10.25 15.51 -17.11
CA HIS A 223 9.74 14.18 -17.41
C HIS A 223 8.21 14.16 -17.51
N ALA A 224 7.52 14.87 -16.63
CA ALA A 224 6.07 15.04 -16.66
C ALA A 224 5.60 15.80 -17.93
N GLN A 225 6.34 16.80 -18.38
CA GLN A 225 6.07 17.51 -19.64
C GLN A 225 6.27 16.59 -20.86
N ALA A 226 7.35 15.80 -20.88
CA ALA A 226 7.60 14.83 -21.94
C ALA A 226 6.47 13.79 -22.05
N GLY A 227 5.93 13.37 -20.90
CA GLY A 227 4.81 12.44 -20.79
C GLY A 227 3.43 13.04 -20.98
N SER A 228 3.32 14.33 -21.33
CA SER A 228 2.04 15.04 -21.47
C SER A 228 1.15 15.03 -20.22
N THR A 229 1.72 14.81 -19.04
CA THR A 229 1.02 14.94 -17.75
C THR A 229 1.06 16.37 -17.21
N LEU A 230 1.89 17.22 -17.81
CA LEU A 230 1.86 18.67 -17.67
C LEU A 230 1.86 19.30 -19.06
N PRO A 231 1.15 20.43 -19.27
CA PRO A 231 1.20 21.12 -20.53
C PRO A 231 2.61 21.66 -20.77
N PRO A 232 3.25 21.38 -21.92
CA PRO A 232 4.54 21.94 -22.22
C PRO A 232 4.43 23.46 -22.44
N PRO A 233 5.43 24.24 -22.03
CA PRO A 233 5.45 25.68 -22.27
C PRO A 233 5.50 26.01 -23.77
N ALA A 234 5.08 27.21 -24.15
CA ALA A 234 5.16 27.68 -25.53
C ALA A 234 6.62 27.61 -26.05
N GLY A 235 6.81 27.04 -27.24
CA GLY A 235 8.13 26.84 -27.83
C GLY A 235 8.93 25.66 -27.28
N TYR A 236 8.32 24.78 -26.53
CA TYR A 236 8.98 23.58 -26.00
C TYR A 236 9.56 22.70 -27.10
N THR A 237 10.86 22.43 -27.02
CA THR A 237 11.63 21.59 -27.96
C THR A 237 12.19 20.32 -27.32
N GLY A 238 11.85 20.07 -26.06
CA GLY A 238 12.29 18.87 -25.33
C GLY A 238 11.59 17.58 -25.75
N PRO A 239 11.84 16.47 -25.03
CA PRO A 239 11.23 15.17 -25.30
C PRO A 239 9.70 15.23 -25.28
N ARG A 240 9.04 14.47 -26.17
CA ARG A 240 7.58 14.42 -26.31
C ARG A 240 7.00 13.04 -26.00
N SER A 241 7.81 12.15 -25.47
CA SER A 241 7.41 10.84 -24.99
C SER A 241 8.26 10.42 -23.80
N TYR A 242 7.76 9.49 -23.00
CA TYR A 242 8.56 8.87 -21.93
C TYR A 242 9.82 8.22 -22.49
N TYR A 243 9.72 7.55 -23.64
CA TYR A 243 10.85 6.88 -24.28
C TYR A 243 11.97 7.86 -24.69
N GLU A 244 11.61 9.01 -25.26
CA GLU A 244 12.59 10.06 -25.58
C GLU A 244 13.22 10.67 -24.32
N SER A 245 12.43 10.89 -23.28
CA SER A 245 12.91 11.41 -21.99
C SER A 245 13.92 10.45 -21.34
N LEU A 246 13.65 9.13 -21.33
CA LEU A 246 14.54 8.12 -20.76
C LEU A 246 15.92 8.10 -21.42
N GLN A 247 16.00 8.34 -22.75
CA GLN A 247 17.25 8.37 -23.49
C GLN A 247 18.15 9.56 -23.11
N GLN A 248 17.58 10.62 -22.55
CA GLN A 248 18.33 11.83 -22.17
C GLN A 248 18.89 11.79 -20.75
N ILE A 249 18.42 10.86 -19.90
CA ILE A 249 18.85 10.77 -18.51
C ILE A 249 20.29 10.30 -18.42
N ARG A 250 21.11 11.04 -17.69
CA ARG A 250 22.54 10.75 -17.51
C ARG A 250 22.79 9.97 -16.23
N LYS A 251 23.84 9.15 -16.26
CA LYS A 251 24.32 8.38 -15.13
C LYS A 251 25.02 9.29 -14.12
N GLY A 252 24.68 9.14 -12.83
CA GLY A 252 25.23 9.94 -11.74
C GLY A 252 26.30 9.22 -10.90
N GLY A 253 26.58 7.93 -11.17
CA GLY A 253 27.52 7.12 -10.41
C GLY A 253 27.25 5.63 -10.61
N GLU A 254 27.82 4.76 -9.77
CA GLU A 254 27.62 3.32 -9.88
C GLU A 254 26.24 2.89 -9.37
N HIS A 255 25.61 1.97 -10.11
CA HIS A 255 24.33 1.38 -9.74
C HIS A 255 24.48 0.36 -8.59
N GLY A 256 23.38 0.12 -7.86
CA GLY A 256 23.31 -0.92 -6.82
C GLY A 256 23.71 -0.47 -5.40
N GLN A 257 24.26 0.74 -5.23
CA GLN A 257 24.83 1.17 -3.95
C GLN A 257 23.81 1.79 -2.99
N VAL A 258 22.87 2.58 -3.49
CA VAL A 258 21.90 3.34 -2.70
C VAL A 258 20.52 3.23 -3.36
N PHE A 259 19.48 3.09 -2.55
CA PHE A 259 18.12 3.27 -3.02
C PHE A 259 17.89 4.73 -3.39
N GLY A 260 17.36 4.98 -4.59
CA GLY A 260 17.00 6.31 -5.06
C GLY A 260 15.64 6.29 -5.72
N TYR A 261 14.61 6.79 -5.02
CA TYR A 261 13.28 6.86 -5.59
C TYR A 261 13.26 7.83 -6.78
N LYS A 262 13.14 7.28 -7.99
CA LYS A 262 13.19 8.02 -9.26
C LYS A 262 12.14 7.45 -10.21
N THR A 263 11.16 8.28 -10.60
CA THR A 263 10.06 7.91 -11.50
C THR A 263 10.50 7.26 -12.81
N PRO A 264 11.58 7.72 -13.49
CA PRO A 264 12.02 7.11 -14.74
C PRO A 264 12.36 5.61 -14.67
N ASN A 265 12.69 5.07 -13.49
CA ASN A 265 12.85 3.61 -13.34
C ASN A 265 11.58 2.85 -13.68
N ALA A 266 10.42 3.39 -13.30
CA ALA A 266 9.16 2.73 -13.60
C ALA A 266 8.81 2.78 -15.09
N ASP A 267 9.12 3.88 -15.77
CA ASP A 267 8.87 4.01 -17.20
C ASP A 267 9.86 3.18 -18.02
N ALA A 268 11.13 3.06 -17.57
CA ALA A 268 12.09 2.12 -18.14
C ALA A 268 11.63 0.67 -17.97
N LEU A 269 11.10 0.32 -16.78
CA LEU A 269 10.50 -1.00 -16.55
C LEU A 269 9.27 -1.21 -17.44
N GLY A 270 8.37 -0.23 -17.56
CA GLY A 270 7.23 -0.28 -18.48
C GLY A 270 7.65 -0.57 -19.91
N TRP A 271 8.75 0.05 -20.38
CA TRP A 271 9.32 -0.23 -21.71
C TRP A 271 9.89 -1.64 -21.82
N LEU A 272 10.60 -2.12 -20.78
CA LEU A 272 11.09 -3.51 -20.71
C LEU A 272 9.94 -4.51 -20.81
N LEU A 273 8.85 -4.29 -20.06
CA LEU A 273 7.67 -5.16 -20.10
C LEU A 273 7.02 -5.17 -21.49
N ALA A 274 6.88 -4.01 -22.11
CA ALA A 274 6.31 -3.90 -23.45
C ALA A 274 7.18 -4.61 -24.50
N ARG A 275 8.51 -4.48 -24.43
CA ARG A 275 9.45 -5.18 -25.32
C ARG A 275 9.44 -6.69 -25.12
N THR A 276 9.39 -7.14 -23.87
CA THR A 276 9.38 -8.57 -23.53
C THR A 276 8.08 -9.26 -23.96
N THR A 277 6.94 -8.58 -23.85
CA THR A 277 5.63 -9.19 -24.08
C THR A 277 5.00 -8.84 -25.42
N GLY A 278 5.50 -7.81 -26.11
CA GLY A 278 4.87 -7.24 -27.30
C GLY A 278 3.56 -6.49 -27.02
N LYS A 279 3.26 -6.17 -25.75
CA LYS A 279 1.99 -5.54 -25.33
C LYS A 279 2.25 -4.28 -24.51
N PRO A 280 1.47 -3.20 -24.71
CA PRO A 280 1.55 -2.05 -23.82
C PRO A 280 1.08 -2.42 -22.41
N LEU A 281 1.52 -1.65 -21.40
CA LEU A 281 1.33 -1.94 -19.99
C LEU A 281 -0.15 -2.11 -19.59
N ASN A 282 -1.05 -1.31 -20.15
CA ASN A 282 -2.48 -1.38 -19.89
C ASN A 282 -3.11 -2.71 -20.37
N GLU A 283 -2.70 -3.21 -21.54
CA GLU A 283 -3.16 -4.51 -22.06
C GLU A 283 -2.56 -5.67 -21.25
N LEU A 284 -1.29 -5.57 -20.89
CA LEU A 284 -0.63 -6.57 -20.04
C LEU A 284 -1.34 -6.70 -18.68
N LEU A 285 -1.67 -5.57 -18.04
CA LEU A 285 -2.42 -5.55 -16.79
C LEU A 285 -3.83 -6.13 -16.96
N ALA A 286 -4.52 -5.76 -18.04
CA ALA A 286 -5.86 -6.27 -18.34
C ALA A 286 -5.85 -7.80 -18.47
N GLU A 287 -4.93 -8.36 -19.25
CA GLU A 287 -4.84 -9.79 -19.52
C GLU A 287 -4.40 -10.61 -18.31
N ARG A 288 -3.38 -10.12 -17.58
CA ARG A 288 -2.77 -10.88 -16.48
C ARG A 288 -3.60 -10.81 -15.20
N ILE A 289 -4.28 -9.69 -14.96
CA ILE A 289 -4.92 -9.41 -13.67
C ILE A 289 -6.37 -8.97 -13.85
N TRP A 290 -6.63 -7.86 -14.52
CA TRP A 290 -7.88 -7.11 -14.40
C TRP A 290 -9.11 -7.91 -14.81
N ARG A 291 -9.05 -8.59 -15.97
CA ARG A 291 -10.11 -9.46 -16.45
C ARG A 291 -10.33 -10.68 -15.56
N ARG A 292 -9.29 -11.13 -14.89
CA ARG A 292 -9.27 -12.41 -14.16
C ARG A 292 -9.70 -12.26 -12.69
N ILE A 293 -9.48 -11.10 -12.08
CA ILE A 293 -9.97 -10.82 -10.72
C ILE A 293 -11.44 -10.43 -10.68
N GLY A 294 -12.10 -10.27 -11.84
CA GLY A 294 -13.47 -9.78 -11.91
C GLY A 294 -13.60 -8.36 -11.36
N ALA A 295 -12.82 -7.42 -11.90
CA ALA A 295 -12.92 -6.02 -11.55
C ALA A 295 -14.32 -5.45 -11.83
N GLU A 296 -14.81 -4.52 -11.00
CA GLU A 296 -16.11 -3.88 -11.21
C GLU A 296 -16.10 -2.90 -12.38
N ARG A 297 -14.97 -2.23 -12.57
CA ARG A 297 -14.83 -1.17 -13.56
C ARG A 297 -13.60 -1.38 -14.44
N GLU A 298 -13.70 -0.89 -15.66
CA GLU A 298 -12.52 -0.61 -16.46
C GLU A 298 -11.64 0.41 -15.73
N ALA A 299 -10.35 0.13 -15.59
CA ALA A 299 -9.37 1.10 -15.15
C ALA A 299 -8.72 1.77 -16.37
N PHE A 300 -7.83 2.75 -16.19
CA PHE A 300 -7.08 3.34 -17.30
C PHE A 300 -5.72 3.85 -16.83
N TYR A 301 -4.83 4.03 -17.81
CA TYR A 301 -3.60 4.81 -17.66
C TYR A 301 -3.72 6.12 -18.43
N THR A 302 -3.16 7.22 -17.88
CA THR A 302 -2.79 8.37 -18.71
C THR A 302 -1.66 7.97 -19.64
N VAL A 303 -1.64 8.53 -20.85
CA VAL A 303 -0.65 8.19 -21.87
C VAL A 303 0.04 9.44 -22.40
N ASP A 304 1.26 9.28 -22.91
CA ASP A 304 1.99 10.32 -23.61
C ASP A 304 1.47 10.54 -25.05
N ALA A 305 2.12 11.44 -25.81
CA ALA A 305 1.71 11.82 -27.16
C ALA A 305 1.75 10.67 -28.18
N ILE A 306 2.48 9.59 -27.90
CA ILE A 306 2.56 8.39 -28.76
C ILE A 306 1.76 7.21 -28.20
N GLY A 307 0.97 7.43 -27.14
CA GLY A 307 0.10 6.42 -26.53
C GLY A 307 0.81 5.51 -25.52
N THR A 308 2.01 5.86 -25.04
CA THR A 308 2.73 5.08 -24.02
C THR A 308 2.08 5.28 -22.65
N PRO A 309 1.60 4.21 -21.95
CA PRO A 309 1.08 4.31 -20.60
C PRO A 309 2.14 4.83 -19.62
N PHE A 310 1.75 5.80 -18.78
CA PHE A 310 2.63 6.33 -17.72
C PHE A 310 2.80 5.29 -16.61
N ALA A 311 3.85 4.48 -16.73
CA ALA A 311 4.16 3.40 -15.79
C ALA A 311 4.56 3.91 -14.40
N GLY A 312 4.98 5.17 -14.31
CA GLY A 312 5.38 5.84 -13.07
C GLY A 312 4.23 6.44 -12.25
N GLY A 313 3.02 6.65 -12.85
CA GLY A 313 1.98 7.38 -12.12
C GLY A 313 0.60 7.44 -12.77
N GLY A 314 0.42 6.85 -13.94
CA GLY A 314 -0.76 7.06 -14.79
C GLY A 314 -1.99 6.21 -14.46
N PHE A 315 -1.91 5.25 -13.55
CA PHE A 315 -3.01 4.34 -13.25
C PHE A 315 -4.15 5.04 -12.50
N ASN A 316 -5.39 4.81 -12.96
CA ASN A 316 -6.62 5.31 -12.36
C ASN A 316 -7.57 4.14 -12.11
N VAL A 317 -8.12 4.06 -10.91
CA VAL A 317 -8.79 2.86 -10.42
C VAL A 317 -9.90 3.20 -9.42
N THR A 318 -10.93 2.35 -9.30
CA THR A 318 -11.89 2.44 -8.19
C THR A 318 -11.28 1.94 -6.88
N LEU A 319 -11.77 2.43 -5.76
CA LEU A 319 -11.31 2.00 -4.43
C LEU A 319 -11.49 0.49 -4.23
N ARG A 320 -12.64 -0.06 -4.64
CA ARG A 320 -12.95 -1.49 -4.50
C ARG A 320 -12.07 -2.38 -5.37
N ASP A 321 -11.77 -1.95 -6.59
CA ASP A 321 -10.89 -2.73 -7.47
C ASP A 321 -9.42 -2.67 -7.03
N LEU A 322 -8.99 -1.54 -6.44
CA LEU A 322 -7.70 -1.46 -5.77
C LEU A 322 -7.61 -2.45 -4.59
N ALA A 323 -8.68 -2.57 -3.80
CA ALA A 323 -8.75 -3.54 -2.71
C ALA A 323 -8.73 -5.00 -3.22
N ARG A 324 -9.40 -5.32 -4.35
CA ARG A 324 -9.31 -6.65 -5.00
C ARG A 324 -7.89 -6.99 -5.41
N LEU A 325 -7.17 -6.03 -5.99
CA LEU A 325 -5.76 -6.21 -6.33
C LEU A 325 -4.91 -6.49 -5.06
N GLY A 326 -5.14 -5.74 -3.98
CA GLY A 326 -4.50 -6.01 -2.70
C GLY A 326 -4.80 -7.41 -2.15
N GLN A 327 -6.05 -7.85 -2.27
CA GLN A 327 -6.47 -9.20 -1.84
C GLN A 327 -5.82 -10.30 -2.67
N LEU A 328 -5.70 -10.14 -4.00
CA LEU A 328 -4.96 -11.06 -4.86
C LEU A 328 -3.51 -11.23 -4.40
N ILE A 329 -2.84 -10.12 -4.09
CA ILE A 329 -1.45 -10.12 -3.62
C ILE A 329 -1.34 -10.76 -2.23
N LEU A 330 -2.25 -10.43 -1.32
CA LEU A 330 -2.32 -11.05 0.01
C LEU A 330 -2.50 -12.58 -0.06
N GLN A 331 -3.25 -13.06 -1.05
CA GLN A 331 -3.50 -14.48 -1.32
C GLN A 331 -2.42 -15.15 -2.19
N GLN A 332 -1.21 -14.56 -2.28
CA GLN A 332 -0.10 -15.14 -3.03
C GLN A 332 -0.41 -15.37 -4.53
N GLY A 333 -1.24 -14.51 -5.12
CA GLY A 333 -1.63 -14.61 -6.52
C GLY A 333 -2.75 -15.61 -6.81
N GLU A 334 -3.30 -16.24 -5.79
CA GLU A 334 -4.50 -17.06 -5.91
C GLU A 334 -5.77 -16.21 -5.86
N TRP A 335 -6.72 -16.47 -6.72
CA TRP A 335 -8.03 -15.82 -6.75
C TRP A 335 -9.13 -16.84 -6.96
N GLN A 336 -10.06 -16.94 -6.00
CA GLN A 336 -11.19 -17.89 -6.04
C GLN A 336 -10.75 -19.35 -6.32
N GLY A 337 -9.63 -19.79 -5.75
CA GLY A 337 -9.10 -21.13 -5.91
C GLY A 337 -8.27 -21.34 -7.20
N VAL A 338 -8.04 -20.29 -7.99
CA VAL A 338 -7.22 -20.35 -9.21
C VAL A 338 -5.93 -19.52 -9.01
N GLN A 339 -4.77 -20.13 -9.26
CA GLN A 339 -3.50 -19.42 -9.27
C GLN A 339 -3.43 -18.51 -10.51
N LEU A 340 -3.63 -17.20 -10.35
CA LEU A 340 -3.57 -16.22 -11.43
C LEU A 340 -2.16 -15.73 -11.71
N LEU A 341 -1.38 -15.51 -10.66
CA LEU A 341 0.00 -15.04 -10.73
C LEU A 341 0.91 -16.06 -10.04
N PRO A 342 2.14 -16.28 -10.50
CA PRO A 342 3.09 -17.16 -9.81
C PRO A 342 3.28 -16.73 -8.35
N SER A 343 3.09 -17.62 -7.39
CA SER A 343 3.33 -17.31 -5.96
C SER A 343 4.75 -16.82 -5.72
N ALA A 344 5.71 -17.38 -6.46
CA ALA A 344 7.12 -16.99 -6.40
C ALA A 344 7.32 -15.48 -6.68
N ALA A 345 6.53 -14.86 -7.57
CA ALA A 345 6.60 -13.42 -7.84
C ALA A 345 6.23 -12.61 -6.59
N ILE A 346 5.15 -13.00 -5.91
CA ILE A 346 4.67 -12.31 -4.73
C ILE A 346 5.56 -12.57 -3.52
N GLU A 347 6.06 -13.81 -3.34
CA GLU A 347 7.04 -14.13 -2.31
C GLU A 347 8.32 -13.29 -2.43
N ARG A 348 8.78 -13.05 -3.68
CA ARG A 348 9.94 -12.18 -3.96
C ARG A 348 9.67 -10.74 -3.55
N ILE A 349 8.46 -10.22 -3.81
CA ILE A 349 8.03 -8.90 -3.32
C ILE A 349 7.98 -8.91 -1.79
N GLN A 350 7.27 -9.85 -1.15
CA GLN A 350 7.07 -9.91 0.30
C GLN A 350 8.37 -10.04 1.10
N ARG A 351 9.40 -10.67 0.54
CA ARG A 351 10.71 -10.80 1.18
C ARG A 351 11.36 -9.45 1.46
N GLY A 352 10.98 -8.41 0.71
CA GLY A 352 11.59 -7.09 0.79
C GLY A 352 12.98 -7.04 0.17
N GLY A 353 13.55 -5.85 0.13
CA GLY A 353 14.90 -5.58 -0.33
C GLY A 353 15.92 -5.50 0.82
N GLU A 354 17.16 -5.27 0.45
CA GLU A 354 18.22 -5.00 1.42
C GLU A 354 17.96 -3.68 2.16
N ARG A 355 18.13 -3.70 3.49
CA ARG A 355 17.89 -2.51 4.32
C ARG A 355 19.01 -1.48 4.20
N ALA A 356 20.24 -1.91 3.92
CA ALA A 356 21.39 -1.01 3.89
C ALA A 356 21.32 0.05 2.76
N PRO A 357 20.97 -0.27 1.49
CA PRO A 357 20.75 0.74 0.46
C PRO A 357 19.63 1.74 0.84
N PHE A 358 18.53 1.26 1.43
CA PHE A 358 17.42 2.10 1.86
C PHE A 358 17.81 3.04 3.02
N ALA A 359 18.53 2.54 4.01
CA ALA A 359 18.99 3.34 5.14
C ALA A 359 19.91 4.50 4.72
N ARG A 360 20.73 4.30 3.65
CA ARG A 360 21.58 5.35 3.08
C ARG A 360 20.82 6.43 2.29
N ALA A 361 19.57 6.15 1.93
CA ALA A 361 18.75 7.07 1.12
C ALA A 361 18.11 8.24 1.92
N GLY A 362 18.31 8.32 3.24
CA GLY A 362 17.89 9.45 4.05
C GLY A 362 16.43 9.45 4.49
N TYR A 363 15.69 8.35 4.40
CA TYR A 363 14.31 8.22 4.89
C TYR A 363 14.26 8.05 6.42
N ALA A 364 14.65 9.08 7.16
CA ALA A 364 14.77 9.05 8.63
C ALA A 364 13.44 8.72 9.35
N GLN A 365 12.30 9.04 8.74
CA GLN A 365 10.96 8.77 9.30
C GLN A 365 10.50 7.31 9.11
N LEU A 366 11.23 6.52 8.31
CA LEU A 366 10.91 5.13 8.00
C LEU A 366 12.06 4.18 8.44
N PRO A 367 12.40 4.15 9.75
CA PRO A 367 13.51 3.33 10.24
C PRO A 367 13.21 1.84 10.04
N GLY A 368 14.20 1.08 9.54
CA GLY A 368 14.07 -0.36 9.32
C GLY A 368 13.32 -0.76 8.05
N TRP A 369 12.82 0.20 7.29
CA TRP A 369 12.17 -0.08 6.00
C TRP A 369 13.18 -0.55 4.95
N SER A 370 12.63 -1.15 3.89
CA SER A 370 13.36 -1.53 2.68
C SER A 370 12.48 -1.34 1.44
N TYR A 371 13.06 -1.53 0.25
CA TYR A 371 12.34 -1.38 -1.01
C TYR A 371 12.69 -2.54 -1.94
N ARG A 372 11.67 -3.14 -2.57
CA ARG A 372 11.84 -4.25 -3.50
C ARG A 372 10.76 -4.23 -4.57
N ALA A 373 11.17 -4.36 -5.84
CA ALA A 373 10.23 -4.45 -6.96
C ALA A 373 9.16 -3.34 -6.94
N MET A 374 9.56 -2.12 -6.64
CA MET A 374 8.72 -0.93 -6.50
C MET A 374 7.70 -0.99 -5.35
N TRP A 375 7.90 -1.85 -4.35
CA TRP A 375 7.12 -1.94 -3.11
C TRP A 375 7.91 -1.50 -1.90
N TRP A 376 7.21 -0.84 -0.96
CA TRP A 376 7.73 -0.32 0.30
C TRP A 376 7.47 -1.33 1.41
N HIS A 377 8.50 -1.79 2.11
CA HIS A 377 8.41 -2.76 3.19
C HIS A 377 8.64 -2.10 4.54
N SER A 378 7.70 -2.25 5.48
CA SER A 378 7.79 -1.65 6.81
C SER A 378 8.90 -2.23 7.69
N GLY A 379 9.34 -3.46 7.40
CA GLY A 379 10.32 -4.17 8.21
C GLY A 379 9.83 -4.59 9.60
N ASP A 380 8.52 -4.48 9.86
CA ASP A 380 7.90 -4.89 11.12
C ASP A 380 7.73 -6.42 11.22
N ALA A 381 7.30 -6.89 12.40
CA ALA A 381 7.12 -8.32 12.67
C ALA A 381 6.01 -8.98 11.84
N HIS A 382 5.09 -8.18 11.26
CA HIS A 382 4.04 -8.68 10.36
C HIS A 382 4.53 -8.86 8.93
N GLY A 383 5.69 -8.28 8.57
CA GLY A 383 6.16 -8.23 7.20
C GLY A 383 5.21 -7.42 6.30
N ALA A 384 4.59 -6.39 6.86
CA ALA A 384 3.67 -5.54 6.13
C ALA A 384 4.41 -4.74 5.04
N PHE A 385 3.77 -4.57 3.90
CA PHE A 385 4.32 -3.84 2.77
C PHE A 385 3.24 -3.04 2.05
N SER A 386 3.64 -2.06 1.26
CA SER A 386 2.69 -1.15 0.64
C SER A 386 3.12 -0.65 -0.72
N ALA A 387 2.13 -0.37 -1.58
CA ALA A 387 2.24 0.52 -2.70
C ALA A 387 1.85 1.93 -2.25
N ARG A 388 2.61 2.96 -2.68
CA ARG A 388 2.45 4.33 -2.20
C ARG A 388 2.50 5.34 -3.35
N GLY A 389 1.65 6.36 -3.27
CA GLY A 389 1.63 7.46 -4.22
C GLY A 389 1.55 8.82 -3.53
N VAL A 390 2.00 9.88 -4.21
CA VAL A 390 1.90 11.26 -3.72
C VAL A 390 0.45 11.61 -3.38
N HIS A 391 0.24 12.60 -2.53
CA HIS A 391 -1.05 13.04 -2.03
C HIS A 391 -1.80 11.98 -1.20
N GLY A 392 -1.11 10.93 -0.73
CA GLY A 392 -1.66 9.97 0.23
C GLY A 392 -2.26 8.68 -0.36
N GLN A 393 -2.00 8.35 -1.64
CA GLN A 393 -2.44 7.06 -2.18
C GLN A 393 -1.72 5.92 -1.47
N THR A 394 -2.46 4.89 -1.06
CA THR A 394 -1.86 3.75 -0.34
C THR A 394 -2.64 2.47 -0.62
N LEU A 395 -1.91 1.40 -0.90
CA LEU A 395 -2.39 0.03 -0.79
C LEU A 395 -1.48 -0.67 0.23
N TRP A 396 -1.97 -0.86 1.45
CA TRP A 396 -1.27 -1.52 2.53
C TRP A 396 -1.71 -2.96 2.64
N ILE A 397 -0.76 -3.88 2.76
CA ILE A 397 -0.98 -5.32 2.85
C ILE A 397 -0.26 -5.84 4.10
N ASP A 398 -1.01 -6.44 5.01
CA ASP A 398 -0.51 -7.06 6.23
C ASP A 398 -0.77 -8.58 6.19
N PRO A 399 0.26 -9.39 5.85
CA PRO A 399 0.09 -10.84 5.70
C PRO A 399 -0.20 -11.58 7.01
N VAL A 400 0.23 -11.04 8.15
CA VAL A 400 0.01 -11.67 9.46
C VAL A 400 -1.41 -11.44 9.95
N ALA A 401 -1.93 -10.23 9.74
CA ALA A 401 -3.28 -9.88 10.15
C ALA A 401 -4.35 -10.27 9.13
N ASP A 402 -3.97 -10.70 7.92
CA ASP A 402 -4.90 -10.90 6.78
C ASP A 402 -5.71 -9.63 6.46
N VAL A 403 -5.02 -8.49 6.42
CA VAL A 403 -5.63 -7.16 6.23
C VAL A 403 -5.11 -6.52 4.95
N VAL A 404 -6.03 -5.94 4.19
CA VAL A 404 -5.73 -5.00 3.09
C VAL A 404 -6.36 -3.66 3.41
N ILE A 405 -5.60 -2.57 3.28
CA ILE A 405 -6.11 -1.20 3.39
C ILE A 405 -5.86 -0.50 2.06
N ALA A 406 -6.92 -0.12 1.38
CA ALA A 406 -6.88 0.72 0.19
C ALA A 406 -7.30 2.14 0.54
N ARG A 407 -6.45 3.12 0.27
CA ARG A 407 -6.74 4.55 0.44
C ARG A 407 -6.44 5.31 -0.84
N LEU A 408 -7.40 6.14 -1.26
CA LEU A 408 -7.27 7.16 -2.28
C LEU A 408 -7.51 8.52 -1.61
N ALA A 409 -6.66 9.50 -1.88
CA ALA A 409 -6.65 10.78 -1.17
C ALA A 409 -6.15 11.92 -2.06
N SER A 410 -6.41 13.14 -1.64
CA SER A 410 -5.99 14.38 -2.30
C SER A 410 -5.35 15.36 -1.30
N HIS A 411 -4.41 14.83 -0.48
CA HIS A 411 -3.68 15.60 0.53
C HIS A 411 -2.98 16.80 -0.10
N PRO A 412 -3.03 18.02 0.51
CA PRO A 412 -2.44 19.23 -0.09
C PRO A 412 -0.92 19.12 -0.33
N VAL A 413 -0.21 18.40 0.51
CA VAL A 413 1.24 18.16 0.35
C VAL A 413 1.45 16.84 -0.37
N ALA A 414 2.21 16.85 -1.47
CA ALA A 414 2.47 15.68 -2.30
C ALA A 414 3.25 14.59 -1.54
N ALA A 415 4.29 14.97 -0.80
CA ALA A 415 5.16 14.02 -0.11
C ALA A 415 4.43 13.25 1.01
N ASN A 416 4.52 11.91 0.98
CA ASN A 416 3.90 11.05 1.99
C ASN A 416 4.41 11.30 3.42
N ALA A 417 5.61 11.88 3.59
CA ALA A 417 6.13 12.30 4.88
C ALA A 417 5.17 13.22 5.65
N ALA A 418 4.29 13.95 4.96
CA ALA A 418 3.29 14.82 5.58
C ALA A 418 2.11 14.04 6.19
N ASN A 419 1.76 12.88 5.64
CA ASN A 419 0.64 12.07 6.13
C ASN A 419 1.06 10.78 6.86
N ASP A 420 2.31 10.36 6.76
CA ASP A 420 2.84 9.18 7.48
C ASP A 420 2.66 9.25 9.00
N PRO A 421 2.86 10.41 9.66
CA PRO A 421 2.69 10.50 11.10
C PRO A 421 1.30 10.09 11.59
N THR A 422 0.26 10.31 10.82
CA THR A 422 -1.12 9.91 11.13
C THR A 422 -1.48 8.56 10.54
N SER A 423 -1.09 8.29 9.28
CA SER A 423 -1.50 7.11 8.53
C SER A 423 -0.89 5.81 9.07
N LEU A 424 0.43 5.76 9.30
CA LEU A 424 1.10 4.53 9.74
C LEU A 424 0.63 4.04 11.11
N PRO A 425 0.45 4.90 12.14
CA PRO A 425 -0.17 4.48 13.39
C PRO A 425 -1.62 4.07 13.25
N ALA A 426 -2.41 4.72 12.38
CA ALA A 426 -3.78 4.33 12.09
C ALA A 426 -3.86 2.91 11.52
N TRP A 427 -3.03 2.59 10.52
CA TRP A 427 -2.98 1.21 9.95
C TRP A 427 -2.66 0.17 11.01
N ARG A 428 -1.71 0.45 11.90
CA ARG A 428 -1.38 -0.45 13.02
C ARG A 428 -2.52 -0.58 14.03
N ALA A 429 -3.23 0.50 14.31
CA ALA A 429 -4.35 0.49 15.26
C ALA A 429 -5.50 -0.37 14.76
N VAL A 430 -5.94 -0.20 13.50
CA VAL A 430 -7.01 -1.02 12.92
C VAL A 430 -6.59 -2.49 12.78
N THR A 431 -5.37 -2.75 12.33
CA THR A 431 -4.81 -4.11 12.25
C THR A 431 -4.84 -4.80 13.62
N LYS A 432 -4.36 -4.12 14.67
CA LYS A 432 -4.39 -4.65 16.04
C LYS A 432 -5.81 -4.91 16.53
N HIS A 433 -6.75 -4.00 16.25
CA HIS A 433 -8.15 -4.15 16.60
C HIS A 433 -8.77 -5.40 15.95
N LEU A 434 -8.60 -5.54 14.64
CA LEU A 434 -9.15 -6.67 13.88
C LEU A 434 -8.55 -8.01 14.32
N MET A 435 -7.25 -8.07 14.56
CA MET A 435 -6.59 -9.27 15.10
C MET A 435 -7.11 -9.64 16.50
N ALA A 436 -7.48 -8.65 17.32
CA ALA A 436 -8.07 -8.91 18.64
C ALA A 436 -9.49 -9.51 18.51
N GLN A 437 -10.24 -9.11 17.48
CA GLN A 437 -11.56 -9.71 17.18
C GLN A 437 -11.43 -11.19 16.77
N ASP A 438 -10.43 -11.55 15.98
CA ASP A 438 -10.17 -12.93 15.58
C ASP A 438 -9.93 -13.87 16.76
N GLN A 439 -9.36 -13.34 17.83
CA GLN A 439 -9.04 -14.13 19.02
C GLN A 439 -10.24 -14.27 19.96
N THR A 440 -11.23 -13.37 19.89
CA THR A 440 -12.37 -13.34 20.78
C THR A 440 -13.17 -14.65 20.80
N PRO A 441 -13.47 -15.32 19.67
CA PRO A 441 -14.16 -16.61 19.67
C PRO A 441 -13.38 -17.73 20.35
N LEU A 442 -12.04 -17.72 20.31
CA LEU A 442 -11.20 -18.74 20.92
C LEU A 442 -11.04 -18.50 22.44
N LEU A 443 -11.04 -17.21 22.85
CA LEU A 443 -10.71 -16.78 24.22
C LEU A 443 -11.89 -16.97 25.20
N GLY A 444 -11.58 -16.97 26.48
CA GLY A 444 -12.49 -16.76 27.61
C GLY A 444 -13.19 -18.02 28.14
N GLY A 445 -13.70 -18.89 27.32
CA GLY A 445 -14.42 -20.10 27.78
C GLY A 445 -13.49 -21.29 28.07
N GLN A 446 -14.08 -22.31 28.72
CA GLN A 446 -13.44 -23.62 28.88
C GLN A 446 -13.88 -24.51 27.72
N TRP A 447 -12.93 -24.92 26.87
CA TRP A 447 -13.15 -25.83 25.75
C TRP A 447 -13.00 -27.28 26.24
N VAL A 448 -14.11 -27.96 26.48
CA VAL A 448 -14.14 -29.37 26.90
C VAL A 448 -13.85 -30.26 25.69
N ILE A 449 -12.84 -31.10 25.80
CA ILE A 449 -12.40 -31.96 24.71
C ILE A 449 -13.36 -33.13 24.56
N GLU A 450 -13.87 -33.34 23.35
CA GLU A 450 -14.80 -34.41 22.97
C GLU A 450 -14.15 -35.52 22.17
N ASP A 451 -13.09 -35.18 21.41
CA ASP A 451 -12.36 -36.13 20.58
C ASP A 451 -10.87 -35.81 20.51
N VAL A 452 -10.04 -36.83 20.50
CA VAL A 452 -8.58 -36.76 20.32
C VAL A 452 -8.16 -37.75 19.24
N ALA A 453 -7.84 -37.24 18.05
CA ALA A 453 -7.38 -38.01 16.88
C ALA A 453 -8.40 -39.06 16.39
N GLY A 454 -9.70 -38.81 16.50
CA GLY A 454 -10.78 -39.69 16.05
C GLY A 454 -11.15 -40.80 17.03
N ALA A 455 -10.62 -40.80 18.25
CA ALA A 455 -10.79 -41.90 19.21
C ALA A 455 -11.73 -41.58 20.40
N GLY A 456 -12.48 -40.46 20.31
CA GLY A 456 -13.32 -39.98 21.42
C GLY A 456 -12.53 -39.72 22.70
N VAL A 457 -13.24 -39.40 23.79
CA VAL A 457 -12.68 -39.28 25.15
C VAL A 457 -13.39 -40.25 26.08
N ILE A 458 -12.68 -40.70 27.11
CA ILE A 458 -13.26 -41.59 28.12
C ILE A 458 -14.35 -40.84 28.90
N ASP A 459 -15.52 -41.43 29.03
CA ASP A 459 -16.66 -40.88 29.75
C ASP A 459 -16.27 -40.40 31.15
N ARG A 460 -16.90 -39.27 31.57
CA ARG A 460 -16.69 -38.63 32.88
C ARG A 460 -15.26 -38.10 33.10
N THR A 461 -14.42 -38.00 32.05
CA THR A 461 -13.13 -37.28 32.13
C THR A 461 -13.34 -35.80 31.83
N ARG A 462 -12.60 -34.92 32.51
CA ARG A 462 -12.66 -33.45 32.29
C ARG A 462 -11.37 -32.97 31.61
N ALA A 463 -11.13 -33.45 30.40
CA ALA A 463 -10.08 -32.86 29.58
C ALA A 463 -10.57 -31.52 28.98
N PHE A 464 -9.84 -30.44 29.19
CA PHE A 464 -10.21 -29.14 28.66
C PHE A 464 -9.00 -28.24 28.37
N LEU A 465 -9.21 -27.26 27.51
CA LEU A 465 -8.28 -26.17 27.20
C LEU A 465 -8.97 -24.82 27.48
N ARG A 466 -8.21 -23.86 27.97
CA ARG A 466 -8.64 -22.46 28.14
C ARG A 466 -7.56 -21.53 27.60
N PHE A 467 -7.92 -20.73 26.61
CA PHE A 467 -7.07 -19.75 25.99
C PHE A 467 -7.33 -18.39 26.66
N LEU A 468 -6.28 -17.78 27.22
CA LEU A 468 -6.38 -16.52 27.94
C LEU A 468 -5.90 -15.37 27.05
N ALA A 469 -6.47 -14.17 27.25
CA ALA A 469 -6.17 -12.98 26.45
C ALA A 469 -4.70 -12.53 26.52
N ASP A 470 -3.97 -12.91 27.58
CA ASP A 470 -2.54 -12.63 27.75
C ASP A 470 -1.64 -13.65 27.06
N GLY A 471 -2.18 -14.54 26.22
CA GLY A 471 -1.46 -15.58 25.50
C GLY A 471 -1.14 -16.82 26.32
N ARG A 472 -1.57 -16.93 27.59
CA ARG A 472 -1.43 -18.15 28.38
C ARG A 472 -2.45 -19.20 27.96
N LEU A 473 -2.00 -20.45 27.95
CA LEU A 473 -2.82 -21.65 27.82
C LEU A 473 -2.85 -22.37 29.16
N VAL A 474 -4.02 -22.64 29.66
CA VAL A 474 -4.24 -23.50 30.85
C VAL A 474 -5.25 -24.59 30.52
N GLY A 475 -5.12 -25.74 31.16
CA GLY A 475 -6.04 -26.83 30.87
C GLY A 475 -5.84 -28.03 31.79
N HIS A 476 -6.56 -29.09 31.47
CA HIS A 476 -6.47 -30.39 32.10
C HIS A 476 -6.44 -31.47 31.02
N ALA A 477 -5.44 -32.31 31.06
CA ALA A 477 -5.14 -33.29 30.00
C ALA A 477 -5.70 -34.69 30.26
N THR A 478 -6.75 -34.81 31.05
CA THR A 478 -7.40 -36.02 31.55
C THR A 478 -7.05 -36.34 33.01
N CYS A 479 -5.77 -36.56 33.31
CA CYS A 479 -5.26 -36.84 34.66
C CYS A 479 -4.58 -35.62 35.26
N ASN A 480 -3.82 -34.90 34.45
CA ASN A 480 -2.94 -33.84 34.89
C ASN A 480 -3.34 -32.46 34.34
N GLY A 481 -3.13 -31.44 35.19
CA GLY A 481 -3.25 -30.05 34.77
C GLY A 481 -2.09 -29.68 33.84
N LEU A 482 -2.36 -28.95 32.78
CA LEU A 482 -1.39 -28.42 31.85
C LEU A 482 -1.36 -26.90 31.83
N ARG A 483 -0.22 -26.35 31.52
CA ARG A 483 -0.01 -24.92 31.28
C ARG A 483 0.95 -24.70 30.12
N GLY A 484 0.79 -23.58 29.45
CA GLY A 484 1.60 -23.22 28.31
C GLY A 484 1.28 -21.83 27.79
N HIS A 485 1.66 -21.63 26.57
CA HIS A 485 1.35 -20.42 25.82
C HIS A 485 0.67 -20.77 24.49
N HIS A 486 -0.16 -19.87 24.00
CA HIS A 486 -0.70 -19.92 22.66
C HIS A 486 -0.39 -18.64 21.89
N THR A 487 -0.23 -18.76 20.60
CA THR A 487 -0.26 -17.66 19.67
C THR A 487 -1.26 -18.00 18.58
N SER A 488 -2.23 -17.11 18.36
CA SER A 488 -3.22 -17.21 17.30
C SER A 488 -3.00 -16.10 16.28
N GLY A 489 -3.44 -16.30 15.06
CA GLY A 489 -3.29 -15.35 13.97
C GLY A 489 -4.33 -15.57 12.89
N ALA A 490 -4.25 -14.76 11.84
CA ALA A 490 -5.16 -14.79 10.70
C ALA A 490 -5.39 -16.19 10.13
N ARG A 491 -6.58 -16.40 9.54
CA ARG A 491 -7.00 -17.68 8.94
C ARG A 491 -7.00 -18.86 9.92
N GLY A 492 -7.24 -18.59 11.20
CA GLY A 492 -7.27 -19.61 12.22
C GLY A 492 -5.90 -20.26 12.52
N ARG A 493 -4.79 -19.58 12.22
CA ARG A 493 -3.45 -20.07 12.66
C ARG A 493 -3.40 -20.15 14.17
N LEU A 494 -2.87 -21.25 14.70
CA LEU A 494 -2.72 -21.45 16.12
C LEU A 494 -1.43 -22.25 16.38
N ARG A 495 -0.61 -21.78 17.30
CA ARG A 495 0.53 -22.52 17.82
C ARG A 495 0.42 -22.65 19.33
N LEU A 496 0.68 -23.83 19.83
CA LEU A 496 0.62 -24.16 21.25
C LEU A 496 2.02 -24.59 21.71
N ARG A 497 2.46 -24.03 22.83
CA ARG A 497 3.71 -24.42 23.49
C ARG A 497 3.41 -24.77 24.93
N LEU A 498 3.52 -26.05 25.29
CA LEU A 498 3.38 -26.50 26.65
C LEU A 498 4.64 -26.15 27.47
N THR A 499 4.46 -25.61 28.67
CA THR A 499 5.56 -25.20 29.57
C THR A 499 5.55 -25.97 30.87
N GLY A 500 4.48 -26.71 31.21
CA GLY A 500 4.41 -27.52 32.41
C GLY A 500 3.19 -28.41 32.44
N ILE A 501 3.33 -29.52 33.13
CA ILE A 501 2.28 -30.49 33.43
C ILE A 501 2.48 -31.02 34.85
N THR A 502 1.38 -31.24 35.57
CA THR A 502 1.47 -31.95 36.86
C THR A 502 1.75 -33.43 36.65
N ARG A 503 2.23 -34.13 37.70
CA ARG A 503 2.68 -35.53 37.60
C ARG A 503 1.86 -36.44 38.55
N LYS A 504 0.53 -36.43 38.42
CA LYS A 504 -0.31 -37.39 39.11
C LYS A 504 -0.31 -38.72 38.35
N ARG A 505 -0.51 -39.83 39.07
CA ARG A 505 -0.76 -41.16 38.49
C ARG A 505 -2.26 -41.46 38.55
N CYS A 506 -2.82 -41.77 37.40
CA CYS A 506 -4.21 -42.19 37.23
C CYS A 506 -4.27 -43.62 36.66
N ALA A 507 -5.47 -44.13 36.44
CA ALA A 507 -5.65 -45.41 35.76
C ALA A 507 -4.96 -45.45 34.40
N PRO A 508 -4.39 -46.59 33.95
CA PRO A 508 -3.63 -46.67 32.69
C PRO A 508 -4.38 -46.11 31.49
N ALA A 509 -5.65 -46.35 31.37
CA ALA A 509 -6.48 -45.81 30.26
C ALA A 509 -6.49 -44.26 30.22
N LEU A 510 -6.56 -43.62 31.37
CA LEU A 510 -6.54 -42.15 31.51
C LEU A 510 -5.15 -41.59 31.16
N MET A 511 -4.12 -42.28 31.58
CA MET A 511 -2.72 -41.91 31.26
C MET A 511 -2.47 -42.02 29.76
N HIS A 512 -2.95 -43.05 29.10
CA HIS A 512 -2.81 -43.26 27.67
C HIS A 512 -3.59 -42.19 26.85
N GLN A 513 -4.80 -41.80 27.29
CA GLN A 513 -5.52 -40.70 26.67
C GLN A 513 -4.77 -39.36 26.82
N GLU A 514 -4.22 -39.10 28.01
CA GLU A 514 -3.41 -37.91 28.30
C GLU A 514 -2.17 -37.84 27.40
N GLU A 515 -1.46 -38.95 27.28
CA GLU A 515 -0.25 -39.05 26.45
C GLU A 515 -0.53 -38.70 24.96
N ARG A 516 -1.64 -39.23 24.41
CA ARG A 516 -2.11 -38.88 23.06
C ARG A 516 -2.39 -37.38 22.93
N LEU A 517 -3.12 -36.78 23.88
CA LEU A 517 -3.43 -35.38 23.87
C LEU A 517 -2.17 -34.50 23.93
N LEU A 518 -1.26 -34.80 24.84
CA LEU A 518 -0.01 -34.06 25.03
C LEU A 518 0.95 -34.17 23.82
N ALA A 519 0.98 -35.32 23.15
CA ALA A 519 1.75 -35.50 21.92
C ALA A 519 1.20 -34.69 20.75
N LEU A 520 -0.08 -34.39 20.77
CA LEU A 520 -0.83 -33.74 19.69
C LEU A 520 -0.81 -32.21 19.79
N LEU A 521 -1.00 -31.63 20.97
CA LEU A 521 -1.13 -30.20 21.19
C LEU A 521 0.04 -29.38 20.59
N PRO A 522 1.33 -29.73 20.73
CA PRO A 522 2.43 -28.97 20.14
C PRO A 522 2.48 -28.99 18.60
N ARG A 523 1.75 -29.93 17.98
CA ARG A 523 1.69 -30.08 16.51
C ARG A 523 0.55 -29.30 15.88
N VAL A 524 -0.31 -28.65 16.70
CA VAL A 524 -1.42 -27.83 16.20
C VAL A 524 -0.85 -26.63 15.42
N THR A 525 -1.40 -26.42 14.23
CA THR A 525 -1.04 -25.32 13.34
C THR A 525 -2.22 -24.39 13.03
N ARG A 526 -3.47 -24.93 13.18
CA ARG A 526 -4.69 -24.17 12.85
C ARG A 526 -5.85 -24.55 13.80
N TYR A 527 -6.79 -23.63 13.94
CA TYR A 527 -8.11 -23.90 14.55
C TYR A 527 -9.24 -23.39 13.64
N ARG A 528 -10.42 -23.92 13.89
CA ARG A 528 -11.68 -23.43 13.35
C ARG A 528 -12.76 -23.59 14.41
N ILE A 529 -13.63 -22.61 14.55
CA ILE A 529 -14.89 -22.75 15.28
C ILE A 529 -15.97 -22.82 14.19
N ASP A 530 -16.75 -23.89 14.18
CA ASP A 530 -17.81 -24.09 13.19
C ASP A 530 -19.12 -23.43 13.63
N ASP A 531 -20.12 -23.46 12.73
CA ASP A 531 -21.44 -22.84 12.96
C ASP A 531 -22.22 -23.44 14.15
N SER A 532 -21.82 -24.65 14.60
CA SER A 532 -22.36 -25.30 15.80
C SER A 532 -21.67 -24.84 17.09
N GLY A 533 -20.64 -23.99 16.98
CA GLY A 533 -19.80 -23.53 18.07
C GLY A 533 -18.74 -24.53 18.53
N ALA A 534 -18.49 -25.61 17.78
CA ALA A 534 -17.45 -26.57 18.09
C ALA A 534 -16.07 -26.07 17.63
N LEU A 535 -15.08 -26.17 18.54
CA LEU A 535 -13.68 -25.88 18.25
C LEU A 535 -13.03 -27.11 17.63
N TRP A 536 -12.41 -26.92 16.48
CA TRP A 536 -11.60 -27.89 15.77
C TRP A 536 -10.15 -27.45 15.75
N LEU A 537 -9.23 -28.30 16.25
CA LEU A 537 -7.80 -28.08 16.16
C LEU A 537 -7.20 -28.99 15.07
N TYR A 538 -6.28 -28.44 14.26
CA TYR A 538 -5.68 -29.14 13.13
C TYR A 538 -4.17 -29.13 13.23
N THR A 539 -3.54 -30.26 12.86
CA THR A 539 -2.12 -30.32 12.56
C THR A 539 -1.91 -30.19 11.04
N ALA A 540 -0.64 -30.19 10.59
CA ALA A 540 -0.34 -30.24 9.17
C ALA A 540 -0.91 -31.49 8.46
N ALA A 541 -1.15 -32.59 9.21
CA ALA A 541 -1.72 -33.84 8.69
C ALA A 541 -3.27 -33.89 8.69
N GLY A 542 -3.94 -32.80 9.12
CA GLY A 542 -5.41 -32.70 9.15
C GLY A 542 -6.01 -32.51 10.55
N LYS A 543 -7.30 -32.81 10.68
CA LYS A 543 -8.06 -32.67 11.95
C LYS A 543 -7.52 -33.58 13.03
N THR A 544 -7.41 -33.08 14.25
CA THR A 544 -6.80 -33.84 15.33
C THR A 544 -7.54 -33.78 16.66
N LEU A 545 -8.35 -32.72 16.91
CA LEU A 545 -9.06 -32.55 18.19
C LEU A 545 -10.34 -31.77 17.98
N THR A 546 -11.40 -32.18 18.68
CA THR A 546 -12.67 -31.43 18.76
C THR A 546 -12.97 -31.11 20.23
N ALA A 547 -13.50 -29.91 20.48
CA ALA A 547 -13.91 -29.45 21.80
C ALA A 547 -15.14 -28.55 21.73
N ARG A 548 -15.92 -28.47 22.83
CA ARG A 548 -17.06 -27.57 22.98
C ARG A 548 -16.97 -26.79 24.29
N ARG A 549 -17.69 -25.67 24.35
CA ARG A 549 -17.89 -24.87 25.57
C ARG A 549 -18.97 -25.41 26.44
#